data_efcdf3b419af8bbdafc7d8c23a9fb888
#
_entry.id   efcdf3b419af8bbdafc7d8c23a9fb888
#
_cell.length_a   1.000
_cell.length_b   1.000
_cell.length_c   1.000
_cell.angle_alpha   90.00
_cell.angle_beta   90.00
_cell.angle_gamma   90.00
#
_symmetry.space_group_name_H-M   'P 1'
#
loop_
_entity.id
_entity.type
_entity.pdbx_description
1 polymer ?
#
loop_
_entity_poly.entity_id
_entity_poly.type
_entity_poly.pdbx_seq_one_letter_code
_entity_poly.pdbx_strand_id
1 'polypeptide(L)'
;MKYFVCDFETEVNIEKTYVWAYAFVGLWDDQDHVIMGTSIDSFIEEIFKPVYNNGIFFFHNLKFDGEFILYWLLKHGFAHTTEKKLNNGEFSTLITDMGKFYILKVRYNNITITFQDSFAIIPLSVAQMAKAFGMDISKLHIEYTDHREEGGQLTDDDKEYITYDILIVQKGLQYFFDQNLNKITLGSDALADFKSIITPKKFDRYFPKPAYDKDIRRSYKGGFSYVKEDIAGKTINDGIVLDVNSL
;
A
#
# COMPACT_ATOMS: atom_id res chain seq x y z
N MET A 1 -2.31 -18.46 4.75
CA MET A 1 -2.68 -17.20 4.11
C MET A 1 -1.62 -16.98 3.04
N LYS A 2 -2.00 -16.57 1.84
CA LYS A 2 -1.07 -16.35 0.72
C LYS A 2 -0.79 -14.88 0.62
N TYR A 3 0.46 -14.49 0.56
CA TYR A 3 0.89 -13.10 0.46
C TYR A 3 1.65 -12.89 -0.85
N PHE A 4 1.40 -11.78 -1.50
CA PHE A 4 2.02 -11.38 -2.75
C PHE A 4 2.47 -9.94 -2.66
N VAL A 5 3.51 -9.59 -3.39
CA VAL A 5 3.98 -8.22 -3.56
C VAL A 5 3.72 -7.81 -4.99
N CYS A 6 3.16 -6.62 -5.19
CA CYS A 6 2.70 -6.12 -6.48
C CYS A 6 3.16 -4.70 -6.71
N ASP A 7 3.28 -4.34 -7.97
CA ASP A 7 3.48 -2.96 -8.41
C ASP A 7 2.83 -2.73 -9.79
N PHE A 8 2.45 -1.47 -10.05
CA PHE A 8 1.96 -1.00 -11.34
C PHE A 8 2.90 0.03 -11.92
N GLU A 9 3.19 -0.11 -13.20
CA GLU A 9 3.80 0.96 -13.98
C GLU A 9 2.73 1.71 -14.76
N THR A 10 2.80 3.03 -14.69
CA THR A 10 1.75 3.89 -15.22
C THR A 10 2.29 4.92 -16.20
N GLU A 11 1.52 5.21 -17.23
CA GLU A 11 1.77 6.30 -18.16
C GLU A 11 0.81 7.44 -17.85
N VAL A 12 1.34 8.66 -17.80
CA VAL A 12 0.58 9.89 -17.60
C VAL A 12 0.71 10.74 -18.84
N ASN A 13 -0.33 10.81 -19.64
CA ASN A 13 -0.40 11.76 -20.75
C ASN A 13 -1.55 12.78 -20.54
N ILE A 14 -1.65 13.77 -21.43
CA ILE A 14 -2.63 14.86 -21.31
C ILE A 14 -4.09 14.36 -21.30
N GLU A 15 -4.36 13.24 -21.95
CA GLU A 15 -5.71 12.73 -22.14
C GLU A 15 -6.08 11.62 -21.16
N LYS A 16 -5.11 10.81 -20.73
CA LYS A 16 -5.36 9.56 -19.97
C LYS A 16 -4.16 9.18 -19.11
N THR A 17 -4.45 8.71 -17.91
CA THR A 17 -3.50 7.97 -17.08
C THR A 17 -3.93 6.51 -17.04
N TYR A 18 -3.01 5.57 -17.29
CA TYR A 18 -3.32 4.15 -17.34
C TYR A 18 -2.15 3.28 -16.88
N VAL A 19 -2.47 2.04 -16.52
CA VAL A 19 -1.49 1.00 -16.19
C VAL A 19 -1.03 0.37 -17.50
N TRP A 20 0.26 0.49 -17.82
CA TRP A 20 0.86 -0.15 -19.01
C TRP A 20 1.63 -1.43 -18.64
N ALA A 21 1.99 -1.61 -17.37
CA ALA A 21 2.57 -2.86 -16.88
C ALA A 21 2.17 -3.13 -15.44
N TYR A 22 2.16 -4.40 -15.06
CA TYR A 22 2.10 -4.85 -13.68
C TYR A 22 3.04 -6.02 -13.48
N ALA A 23 3.50 -6.17 -12.24
CA ALA A 23 4.16 -7.39 -11.80
C ALA A 23 3.69 -7.76 -10.40
N PHE A 24 3.70 -9.07 -10.11
CA PHE A 24 3.57 -9.55 -8.74
C PHE A 24 4.31 -10.88 -8.54
N VAL A 25 4.68 -11.14 -7.30
CA VAL A 25 5.38 -12.37 -6.88
C VAL A 25 4.87 -12.81 -5.51
N GLY A 26 4.86 -14.10 -5.24
CA GLY A 26 4.57 -14.61 -3.89
C GLY A 26 5.61 -14.13 -2.89
N LEU A 27 5.17 -13.78 -1.68
CA LEU A 27 6.09 -13.23 -0.67
C LEU A 27 7.29 -14.14 -0.36
N TRP A 28 7.14 -15.45 -0.52
CA TRP A 28 8.17 -16.45 -0.25
C TRP A 28 8.66 -17.17 -1.51
N ASP A 29 8.23 -16.71 -2.69
CA ASP A 29 8.61 -17.29 -3.96
C ASP A 29 9.92 -16.65 -4.48
N ASP A 30 10.61 -17.35 -5.35
CA ASP A 30 11.81 -16.85 -6.02
C ASP A 30 11.44 -15.91 -7.19
N GLN A 31 12.41 -15.12 -7.65
CA GLN A 31 12.23 -14.18 -8.75
C GLN A 31 11.73 -14.81 -10.05
N ASP A 32 12.04 -16.10 -10.28
CA ASP A 32 11.59 -16.82 -11.49
C ASP A 32 10.08 -17.05 -11.52
N HIS A 33 9.39 -16.80 -10.40
CA HIS A 33 7.93 -16.89 -10.27
C HIS A 33 7.22 -15.54 -10.39
N VAL A 34 7.90 -14.51 -10.86
CA VAL A 34 7.29 -13.20 -11.11
C VAL A 34 6.29 -13.32 -12.26
N ILE A 35 5.06 -12.89 -12.01
CA ILE A 35 3.98 -12.82 -13.00
C ILE A 35 3.85 -11.38 -13.44
N MET A 36 3.81 -11.17 -14.75
CA MET A 36 3.74 -9.84 -15.37
C MET A 36 2.62 -9.77 -16.42
N GLY A 37 2.17 -8.58 -16.66
CA GLY A 37 1.26 -8.27 -17.77
C GLY A 37 1.21 -6.77 -18.05
N THR A 38 0.37 -6.37 -18.99
CA THR A 38 0.47 -5.05 -19.63
C THR A 38 -0.80 -4.21 -19.57
N SER A 39 -1.76 -4.59 -18.72
CA SER A 39 -2.98 -3.82 -18.50
C SER A 39 -3.62 -4.14 -17.16
N ILE A 40 -4.44 -3.22 -16.66
CA ILE A 40 -5.23 -3.47 -15.44
C ILE A 40 -6.26 -4.59 -15.64
N ASP A 41 -6.82 -4.72 -16.85
CA ASP A 41 -7.77 -5.80 -17.16
C ASP A 41 -7.11 -7.16 -17.02
N SER A 42 -5.92 -7.35 -17.61
CA SER A 42 -5.17 -8.61 -17.48
C SER A 42 -4.69 -8.87 -16.06
N PHE A 43 -4.38 -7.84 -15.26
CA PHE A 43 -4.09 -7.98 -13.84
C PHE A 43 -5.28 -8.54 -13.07
N ILE A 44 -6.47 -7.94 -13.27
CA ILE A 44 -7.69 -8.38 -12.60
C ILE A 44 -8.07 -9.82 -13.01
N GLU A 45 -7.98 -10.15 -14.29
CA GLU A 45 -8.20 -11.52 -14.78
C GLU A 45 -7.25 -12.52 -14.13
N GLU A 46 -5.98 -12.15 -13.97
CA GLU A 46 -4.96 -13.01 -13.38
C GLU A 46 -5.22 -13.27 -11.90
N ILE A 47 -5.40 -12.21 -11.08
CA ILE A 47 -5.50 -12.35 -9.62
C ILE A 47 -6.83 -12.98 -9.16
N PHE A 48 -7.89 -12.94 -9.98
CA PHE A 48 -9.16 -13.60 -9.67
C PHE A 48 -9.23 -15.05 -10.15
N LYS A 49 -8.07 -15.72 -10.30
CA LYS A 49 -8.00 -17.18 -10.45
C LYS A 49 -8.13 -17.88 -9.08
N PRO A 50 -8.73 -19.10 -9.04
CA PRO A 50 -8.96 -19.82 -7.77
C PRO A 50 -7.71 -20.03 -6.91
N VAL A 51 -6.54 -20.11 -7.54
CA VAL A 51 -5.26 -20.28 -6.85
C VAL A 51 -4.93 -19.13 -5.90
N TYR A 52 -5.45 -17.93 -6.14
CA TYR A 52 -5.21 -16.74 -5.34
C TYR A 52 -6.31 -16.43 -4.31
N ASN A 53 -7.33 -17.27 -4.22
CA ASN A 53 -8.44 -17.01 -3.30
C ASN A 53 -7.97 -16.80 -1.86
N ASN A 54 -8.48 -15.75 -1.21
CA ASN A 54 -8.06 -15.22 0.09
C ASN A 54 -6.59 -14.75 0.15
N GLY A 55 -6.01 -14.41 -0.99
CA GLY A 55 -4.71 -13.79 -1.11
C GLY A 55 -4.70 -12.34 -0.61
N ILE A 56 -3.56 -11.95 -0.04
CA ILE A 56 -3.27 -10.55 0.30
C ILE A 56 -2.15 -10.09 -0.64
N PHE A 57 -2.43 -9.02 -1.38
CA PHE A 57 -1.56 -8.43 -2.37
C PHE A 57 -1.08 -7.07 -1.84
N PHE A 58 0.21 -6.95 -1.56
CA PHE A 58 0.82 -5.75 -1.04
C PHE A 58 1.28 -4.85 -2.18
N PHE A 59 0.82 -3.61 -2.15
CA PHE A 59 1.35 -2.51 -2.94
C PHE A 59 2.12 -1.55 -2.04
N HIS A 60 3.21 -0.99 -2.54
CA HIS A 60 3.98 -0.01 -1.78
C HIS A 60 3.50 1.41 -2.08
N ASN A 61 2.71 1.99 -1.15
CA ASN A 61 1.90 3.19 -1.34
C ASN A 61 0.61 2.91 -2.13
N LEU A 62 -0.18 1.96 -1.63
CA LEU A 62 -1.47 1.53 -2.22
C LEU A 62 -2.39 2.69 -2.61
N LYS A 63 -2.23 3.88 -2.04
CA LYS A 63 -3.04 5.04 -2.44
C LYS A 63 -2.93 5.31 -3.93
N PHE A 64 -1.75 5.22 -4.50
CA PHE A 64 -1.53 5.47 -5.92
C PHE A 64 -2.12 4.33 -6.78
N ASP A 65 -1.66 3.11 -6.57
CA ASP A 65 -2.10 1.94 -7.36
C ASP A 65 -3.56 1.57 -7.12
N GLY A 66 -4.00 1.75 -5.89
CA GLY A 66 -5.37 1.47 -5.47
C GLY A 66 -6.42 2.35 -6.17
N GLU A 67 -6.06 3.55 -6.64
CA GLU A 67 -6.96 4.41 -7.41
C GLU A 67 -7.31 3.78 -8.76
N PHE A 68 -6.36 3.12 -9.44
CA PHE A 68 -6.63 2.39 -10.69
C PHE A 68 -7.54 1.20 -10.46
N ILE A 69 -7.31 0.46 -9.37
CA ILE A 69 -8.16 -0.68 -8.99
C ILE A 69 -9.58 -0.19 -8.67
N LEU A 70 -9.73 0.87 -7.87
CA LEU A 70 -11.03 1.44 -7.54
C LEU A 70 -11.76 1.96 -8.78
N TYR A 71 -11.05 2.66 -9.67
CA TYR A 71 -11.64 3.11 -10.92
C TYR A 71 -12.14 1.94 -11.76
N TRP A 72 -11.35 0.88 -11.88
CA TRP A 72 -11.73 -0.34 -12.59
C TRP A 72 -13.00 -0.96 -11.98
N LEU A 73 -13.04 -1.14 -10.66
CA LEU A 73 -14.19 -1.71 -9.95
C LEU A 73 -15.47 -0.90 -10.18
N LEU A 74 -15.39 0.41 -10.03
CA LEU A 74 -16.55 1.30 -10.23
C LEU A 74 -17.04 1.28 -11.68
N LYS A 75 -16.12 1.31 -12.63
CA LYS A 75 -16.43 1.22 -14.06
C LYS A 75 -17.13 -0.11 -14.43
N HIS A 76 -16.81 -1.20 -13.73
CA HIS A 76 -17.40 -2.51 -13.94
C HIS A 76 -18.61 -2.82 -13.03
N GLY A 77 -19.16 -1.79 -12.37
CA GLY A 77 -20.42 -1.89 -11.63
C GLY A 77 -20.31 -2.56 -10.27
N PHE A 78 -19.12 -2.64 -9.69
CA PHE A 78 -18.97 -3.14 -8.33
C PHE A 78 -19.54 -2.14 -7.31
N ALA A 79 -20.18 -2.68 -6.25
CA ALA A 79 -20.76 -1.89 -5.19
C ALA A 79 -19.83 -1.78 -3.98
N HIS A 80 -19.64 -0.56 -3.47
CA HIS A 80 -18.94 -0.35 -2.20
C HIS A 80 -19.86 -0.71 -1.03
N THR A 81 -19.33 -1.45 -0.05
CA THR A 81 -20.04 -1.79 1.18
C THR A 81 -19.16 -1.60 2.42
N THR A 82 -19.79 -1.33 3.55
CA THR A 82 -19.14 -1.30 4.87
C THR A 82 -19.30 -2.61 5.64
N GLU A 83 -20.00 -3.59 5.06
CA GLU A 83 -20.21 -4.89 5.68
C GLU A 83 -18.92 -5.70 5.72
N LYS A 84 -18.76 -6.48 6.81
CA LYS A 84 -17.59 -7.35 6.98
C LYS A 84 -17.53 -8.48 5.96
N LYS A 85 -18.70 -8.98 5.52
CA LYS A 85 -18.83 -10.05 4.54
C LYS A 85 -19.24 -9.46 3.21
N LEU A 86 -18.38 -9.61 2.21
CA LEU A 86 -18.69 -9.18 0.85
C LEU A 86 -19.51 -10.20 0.10
N ASN A 87 -20.49 -9.73 -0.64
CA ASN A 87 -21.16 -10.50 -1.70
C ASN A 87 -20.32 -10.40 -3.00
N ASN A 88 -20.67 -11.23 -3.97
CA ASN A 88 -20.03 -11.22 -5.28
C ASN A 88 -20.32 -9.90 -6.01
N GLY A 89 -19.30 -9.23 -6.53
CA GLY A 89 -19.43 -7.90 -7.13
C GLY A 89 -19.41 -6.76 -6.12
N GLU A 90 -18.99 -7.01 -4.88
CA GLU A 90 -18.82 -5.99 -3.84
C GLU A 90 -17.34 -5.79 -3.46
N PHE A 91 -17.06 -4.59 -3.00
CA PHE A 91 -15.78 -4.25 -2.39
C PHE A 91 -15.95 -3.39 -1.13
N SER A 92 -14.95 -3.43 -0.26
CA SER A 92 -14.86 -2.57 0.93
C SER A 92 -13.48 -1.95 1.04
N THR A 93 -13.39 -0.80 1.71
CA THR A 93 -12.15 -0.06 1.87
C THR A 93 -11.91 0.29 3.34
N LEU A 94 -10.64 0.35 3.73
CA LEU A 94 -10.17 0.99 4.94
C LEU A 94 -9.30 2.17 4.52
N ILE A 95 -9.95 3.31 4.36
CA ILE A 95 -9.33 4.60 3.98
C ILE A 95 -9.60 5.56 5.13
N THR A 96 -8.57 6.29 5.58
CA THR A 96 -8.74 7.30 6.62
C THR A 96 -9.33 8.59 6.06
N ASP A 97 -9.87 9.43 6.94
CA ASP A 97 -10.37 10.78 6.59
C ASP A 97 -9.27 11.66 5.94
N MET A 98 -8.00 11.33 6.16
CA MET A 98 -6.84 12.00 5.54
C MET A 98 -6.42 11.36 4.21
N GLY A 99 -7.21 10.44 3.67
CA GLY A 99 -6.96 9.78 2.39
C GLY A 99 -5.81 8.78 2.37
N LYS A 100 -5.42 8.20 3.53
CA LYS A 100 -4.49 7.06 3.56
C LYS A 100 -5.25 5.78 3.27
N PHE A 101 -4.81 5.06 2.27
CA PHE A 101 -5.33 3.74 1.92
C PHE A 101 -4.58 2.68 2.73
N TYR A 102 -5.28 1.86 3.49
CA TYR A 102 -4.70 0.72 4.18
C TYR A 102 -5.13 -0.60 3.57
N ILE A 103 -6.40 -0.72 3.22
CA ILE A 103 -6.98 -1.96 2.68
C ILE A 103 -8.03 -1.62 1.64
N LEU A 104 -8.01 -2.39 0.56
CA LEU A 104 -9.09 -2.53 -0.40
C LEU A 104 -9.37 -4.02 -0.54
N LYS A 105 -10.58 -4.46 -0.22
CA LYS A 105 -11.00 -5.86 -0.28
C LYS A 105 -12.10 -6.03 -1.30
N VAL A 106 -11.97 -7.01 -2.17
CA VAL A 106 -12.88 -7.25 -3.30
C VAL A 106 -13.33 -8.70 -3.31
N ARG A 107 -14.59 -8.94 -3.66
CA ARG A 107 -15.11 -10.28 -3.96
C ARG A 107 -15.67 -10.33 -5.38
N TYR A 108 -15.08 -11.16 -6.20
CA TYR A 108 -15.45 -11.37 -7.59
C TYR A 108 -15.34 -12.87 -7.95
N ASN A 109 -16.30 -13.41 -8.71
CA ASN A 109 -16.33 -14.82 -9.11
C ASN A 109 -16.11 -15.81 -7.94
N ASN A 110 -16.69 -15.50 -6.76
CA ASN A 110 -16.50 -16.23 -5.50
C ASN A 110 -15.07 -16.25 -4.94
N ILE A 111 -14.17 -15.48 -5.52
CA ILE A 111 -12.79 -15.29 -5.06
C ILE A 111 -12.73 -13.98 -4.28
N THR A 112 -12.06 -13.99 -3.16
CA THR A 112 -11.84 -12.80 -2.35
C THR A 112 -10.36 -12.44 -2.38
N ILE A 113 -10.06 -11.21 -2.76
CA ILE A 113 -8.70 -10.64 -2.77
C ILE A 113 -8.66 -9.45 -1.83
N THR A 114 -7.56 -9.29 -1.13
CA THR A 114 -7.29 -8.13 -0.30
C THR A 114 -6.03 -7.42 -0.80
N PHE A 115 -6.14 -6.17 -1.16
CA PHE A 115 -5.00 -5.30 -1.42
C PHE A 115 -4.67 -4.57 -0.13
N GLN A 116 -3.39 -4.51 0.23
CA GLN A 116 -2.91 -3.90 1.47
C GLN A 116 -1.70 -3.02 1.22
N ASP A 117 -1.64 -1.91 1.94
CA ASP A 117 -0.51 -0.98 1.86
C ASP A 117 0.69 -1.50 2.65
N SER A 118 1.81 -1.72 1.98
CA SER A 118 3.08 -2.08 2.63
C SER A 118 3.83 -0.86 3.17
N PHE A 119 3.58 0.35 2.65
CA PHE A 119 4.19 1.58 3.18
C PHE A 119 3.77 1.86 4.65
N ALA A 120 2.56 1.44 5.03
CA ALA A 120 2.10 1.53 6.42
C ALA A 120 2.85 0.60 7.39
N ILE A 121 3.48 -0.46 6.87
CA ILE A 121 4.33 -1.39 7.62
C ILE A 121 5.78 -0.90 7.57
N ILE A 122 6.28 -0.55 6.39
CA ILE A 122 7.66 -0.11 6.14
C ILE A 122 7.62 1.30 5.54
N PRO A 123 7.65 2.36 6.36
CA PRO A 123 7.50 3.74 5.88
C PRO A 123 8.83 4.28 5.29
N LEU A 124 9.39 3.56 4.34
CA LEU A 124 10.60 3.91 3.59
C LEU A 124 10.28 3.85 2.10
N SER A 125 10.90 4.69 1.29
CA SER A 125 10.81 4.52 -0.17
C SER A 125 11.51 3.22 -0.60
N VAL A 126 11.19 2.70 -1.80
CA VAL A 126 11.83 1.49 -2.36
C VAL A 126 13.35 1.64 -2.37
N ALA A 127 13.88 2.79 -2.80
CA ALA A 127 15.32 3.08 -2.79
C ALA A 127 15.91 3.11 -1.37
N GLN A 128 15.17 3.63 -0.38
CA GLN A 128 15.60 3.62 1.02
C GLN A 128 15.58 2.20 1.60
N MET A 129 14.60 1.38 1.22
CA MET A 129 14.55 -0.04 1.61
C MET A 129 15.76 -0.81 1.09
N ALA A 130 16.08 -0.69 -0.20
CA ALA A 130 17.25 -1.34 -0.79
C ALA A 130 18.53 -1.02 -0.01
N LYS A 131 18.73 0.26 0.33
CA LYS A 131 19.88 0.71 1.12
C LYS A 131 19.84 0.22 2.56
N ALA A 132 18.69 0.32 3.23
CA ALA A 132 18.55 -0.01 4.65
C ALA A 132 18.74 -1.50 4.92
N PHE A 133 18.29 -2.35 4.01
CA PHE A 133 18.41 -3.81 4.13
C PHE A 133 19.67 -4.39 3.47
N GLY A 134 20.60 -3.51 3.01
CA GLY A 134 21.89 -3.94 2.42
C GLY A 134 21.72 -4.83 1.20
N MET A 135 20.72 -4.55 0.38
CA MET A 135 20.44 -5.34 -0.81
C MET A 135 21.44 -4.97 -1.91
N ASP A 136 21.98 -5.97 -2.58
CA ASP A 136 22.81 -5.77 -3.78
C ASP A 136 22.00 -5.26 -4.98
N ILE A 137 20.67 -5.28 -4.85
CA ILE A 137 19.70 -4.79 -5.83
C ILE A 137 19.43 -3.32 -5.51
N SER A 138 19.74 -2.44 -6.44
CA SER A 138 19.38 -1.02 -6.36
C SER A 138 18.20 -0.73 -7.29
N LYS A 139 17.35 0.25 -6.91
CA LYS A 139 16.30 0.72 -7.82
C LYS A 139 16.94 1.21 -9.12
N LEU A 140 16.55 0.60 -10.24
CA LEU A 140 16.95 1.02 -11.58
C LEU A 140 16.23 2.34 -11.93
N HIS A 141 16.79 3.08 -12.87
CA HIS A 141 16.17 4.29 -13.39
C HIS A 141 15.68 3.99 -14.82
N ILE A 142 14.37 4.08 -15.01
CA ILE A 142 13.82 4.09 -16.39
C ILE A 142 13.75 5.54 -16.85
N GLU A 143 14.22 5.80 -18.05
CA GLU A 143 13.93 7.06 -18.74
C GLU A 143 12.49 6.98 -19.29
N TYR A 144 11.60 7.83 -18.76
CA TYR A 144 10.20 7.93 -19.21
C TYR A 144 10.04 8.66 -20.54
N THR A 145 11.05 8.59 -21.42
CA THR A 145 11.04 9.25 -22.74
C THR A 145 10.27 8.48 -23.78
N ASP A 146 10.12 7.16 -23.60
CA ASP A 146 9.44 6.30 -24.55
C ASP A 146 7.99 6.09 -24.12
N HIS A 147 7.08 6.42 -25.04
CA HIS A 147 5.65 6.19 -24.82
C HIS A 147 5.35 4.69 -24.79
N ARG A 148 4.68 4.25 -23.73
CA ARG A 148 4.29 2.84 -23.53
C ARG A 148 2.78 2.71 -23.61
N GLU A 149 2.31 1.82 -24.47
CA GLU A 149 0.88 1.60 -24.70
C GLU A 149 0.33 0.51 -23.76
N GLU A 150 -0.91 0.71 -23.29
CA GLU A 150 -1.67 -0.31 -22.57
C GLU A 150 -1.87 -1.54 -23.49
N GLY A 151 -1.48 -2.72 -22.99
CA GLY A 151 -1.51 -3.96 -23.78
C GLY A 151 -0.31 -4.15 -24.71
N GLY A 152 0.68 -3.25 -24.67
CA GLY A 152 1.92 -3.34 -25.45
C GLY A 152 2.83 -4.50 -25.01
N GLN A 153 3.95 -4.67 -25.70
CA GLN A 153 4.96 -5.65 -25.30
C GLN A 153 5.98 -5.03 -24.35
N LEU A 154 6.29 -5.73 -23.25
CA LEU A 154 7.35 -5.35 -22.33
C LEU A 154 8.72 -5.64 -22.95
N THR A 155 9.61 -4.66 -22.94
CA THR A 155 11.02 -4.86 -23.25
C THR A 155 11.70 -5.64 -22.10
N ASP A 156 12.90 -6.13 -22.33
CA ASP A 156 13.64 -6.81 -21.24
C ASP A 156 14.05 -5.82 -20.15
N ASP A 157 14.33 -4.57 -20.48
CA ASP A 157 14.61 -3.49 -19.52
C ASP A 157 13.37 -3.17 -18.68
N ASP A 158 12.17 -3.13 -19.27
CA ASP A 158 10.91 -2.94 -18.53
C ASP A 158 10.67 -4.08 -17.53
N LYS A 159 10.89 -5.32 -17.95
CA LYS A 159 10.75 -6.51 -17.10
C LYS A 159 11.74 -6.48 -15.94
N GLU A 160 13.00 -6.15 -16.22
CA GLU A 160 14.04 -6.05 -15.21
C GLU A 160 13.70 -4.98 -14.18
N TYR A 161 13.28 -3.80 -14.64
CA TYR A 161 12.92 -2.68 -13.78
C TYR A 161 11.78 -3.03 -12.81
N ILE A 162 10.61 -3.45 -13.32
CA ILE A 162 9.45 -3.75 -12.47
C ILE A 162 9.72 -4.94 -11.55
N THR A 163 10.57 -5.89 -11.99
CA THR A 163 11.01 -7.01 -11.15
C THR A 163 11.79 -6.49 -9.94
N TYR A 164 12.75 -5.61 -10.14
CA TYR A 164 13.55 -5.10 -9.03
C TYR A 164 12.74 -4.32 -8.01
N ASP A 165 11.80 -3.50 -8.44
CA ASP A 165 10.95 -2.75 -7.52
C ASP A 165 10.13 -3.68 -6.60
N ILE A 166 9.49 -4.72 -7.14
CA ILE A 166 8.75 -5.69 -6.32
C ILE A 166 9.65 -6.56 -5.44
N LEU A 167 10.84 -6.96 -5.90
CA LEU A 167 11.77 -7.78 -5.12
C LEU A 167 12.35 -7.02 -3.93
N ILE A 168 12.60 -5.73 -4.06
CA ILE A 168 13.02 -4.88 -2.93
C ILE A 168 11.93 -4.85 -1.85
N VAL A 169 10.68 -4.62 -2.23
CA VAL A 169 9.54 -4.61 -1.29
C VAL A 169 9.33 -6.00 -0.69
N GLN A 170 9.45 -7.06 -1.50
CA GLN A 170 9.36 -8.45 -1.06
C GLN A 170 10.36 -8.74 0.07
N LYS A 171 11.63 -8.43 -0.15
CA LYS A 171 12.70 -8.63 0.85
C LYS A 171 12.44 -7.83 2.13
N GLY A 172 12.00 -6.58 2.00
CA GLY A 172 11.61 -5.78 3.14
C GLY A 172 10.48 -6.42 3.95
N LEU A 173 9.41 -6.87 3.29
CA LEU A 173 8.30 -7.54 3.96
C LEU A 173 8.69 -8.90 4.56
N GLN A 174 9.52 -9.70 3.88
CA GLN A 174 10.08 -10.94 4.43
C GLN A 174 10.80 -10.67 5.75
N TYR A 175 11.68 -9.66 5.78
CA TYR A 175 12.42 -9.28 6.99
C TYR A 175 11.48 -8.94 8.17
N PHE A 176 10.40 -8.21 7.94
CA PHE A 176 9.41 -7.89 8.98
C PHE A 176 8.61 -9.13 9.38
N PHE A 177 8.15 -9.92 8.44
CA PHE A 177 7.31 -11.09 8.71
C PHE A 177 8.06 -12.21 9.44
N ASP A 178 9.35 -12.39 9.16
CA ASP A 178 10.22 -13.32 9.88
C ASP A 178 10.35 -12.97 11.37
N GLN A 179 10.16 -11.69 11.70
CA GLN A 179 10.12 -11.20 13.09
C GLN A 179 8.69 -11.16 13.66
N ASN A 180 7.71 -11.76 13.00
CA ASN A 180 6.29 -11.71 13.35
C ASN A 180 5.66 -10.30 13.31
N LEU A 181 6.29 -9.33 12.64
CA LEU A 181 5.77 -7.99 12.42
C LEU A 181 4.91 -7.97 11.15
N ASN A 182 3.64 -8.36 11.29
CA ASN A 182 2.74 -8.62 10.16
C ASN A 182 1.36 -7.96 10.30
N LYS A 183 1.27 -6.90 11.12
CA LYS A 183 0.05 -6.12 11.27
C LYS A 183 -0.06 -5.08 10.14
N ILE A 184 -1.20 -4.40 10.09
CA ILE A 184 -1.52 -3.42 9.04
C ILE A 184 -0.61 -2.18 9.12
N THR A 185 -0.10 -1.85 10.30
CA THR A 185 0.76 -0.68 10.52
C THR A 185 1.87 -1.01 11.53
N LEU A 186 3.00 -0.32 11.41
CA LEU A 186 4.11 -0.39 12.36
C LEU A 186 3.66 -0.15 13.82
N GLY A 187 2.75 0.82 14.06
CA GLY A 187 2.21 1.06 15.40
C GLY A 187 1.37 -0.12 15.93
N SER A 188 0.67 -0.83 15.06
CA SER A 188 -0.07 -2.05 15.44
C SER A 188 0.87 -3.20 15.77
N ASP A 189 1.99 -3.33 15.07
CA ASP A 189 3.03 -4.31 15.36
C ASP A 189 3.69 -4.02 16.71
N ALA A 190 4.11 -2.79 16.95
CA ALA A 190 4.70 -2.37 18.24
C ALA A 190 3.76 -2.64 19.43
N LEU A 191 2.46 -2.35 19.26
CA LEU A 191 1.48 -2.65 20.31
C LEU A 191 1.29 -4.15 20.51
N ALA A 192 1.29 -4.94 19.43
CA ALA A 192 1.15 -6.39 19.51
C ALA A 192 2.37 -7.02 20.20
N ASP A 193 3.57 -6.57 19.87
CA ASP A 193 4.82 -7.01 20.52
C ASP A 193 4.82 -6.66 22.00
N PHE A 194 4.52 -5.42 22.37
CA PHE A 194 4.41 -5.01 23.77
C PHE A 194 3.39 -5.86 24.56
N LYS A 195 2.23 -6.15 23.97
CA LYS A 195 1.24 -7.03 24.56
C LYS A 195 1.74 -8.47 24.73
N SER A 196 2.59 -8.95 23.82
CA SER A 196 3.17 -10.29 23.94
C SER A 196 4.10 -10.41 25.16
N ILE A 197 4.90 -9.37 25.41
CA ILE A 197 5.84 -9.30 26.54
C ILE A 197 5.11 -9.32 27.89
N ILE A 198 4.09 -8.49 28.06
CA ILE A 198 3.38 -8.35 29.34
C ILE A 198 2.15 -9.23 29.49
N THR A 199 1.77 -9.94 28.47
CA THR A 199 0.55 -10.74 28.27
C THR A 199 -0.73 -9.87 28.14
N PRO A 200 -1.71 -10.27 27.27
CA PRO A 200 -2.94 -9.49 27.07
C PRO A 200 -3.70 -9.21 28.37
N LYS A 201 -3.80 -10.21 29.26
CA LYS A 201 -4.51 -10.08 30.54
C LYS A 201 -3.88 -9.04 31.46
N LYS A 202 -2.54 -8.98 31.52
CA LYS A 202 -1.83 -7.95 32.29
C LYS A 202 -1.96 -6.59 31.62
N PHE A 203 -1.87 -6.55 30.26
CA PHE A 203 -2.08 -5.32 29.52
C PHE A 203 -3.43 -4.69 29.83
N ASP A 204 -4.54 -5.42 29.73
CA ASP A 204 -5.89 -4.92 29.99
C ASP A 204 -6.07 -4.47 31.46
N ARG A 205 -5.33 -5.07 32.39
CA ARG A 205 -5.31 -4.66 33.80
C ARG A 205 -4.57 -3.35 34.05
N TYR A 206 -3.41 -3.17 33.41
CA TYR A 206 -2.58 -1.96 33.57
C TYR A 206 -3.03 -0.79 32.72
N PHE A 207 -3.63 -1.08 31.57
CA PHE A 207 -4.12 -0.11 30.60
C PHE A 207 -5.62 -0.35 30.30
N PRO A 208 -6.49 -0.25 31.30
CA PRO A 208 -7.92 -0.44 31.10
C PRO A 208 -8.44 0.64 30.15
N LYS A 209 -9.41 0.28 29.32
CA LYS A 209 -10.06 1.26 28.45
C LYS A 209 -10.76 2.33 29.31
N PRO A 210 -10.43 3.62 29.15
CA PRO A 210 -11.06 4.68 29.92
C PRO A 210 -12.58 4.72 29.71
N ALA A 211 -13.35 5.09 30.74
CA ALA A 211 -14.79 5.23 30.63
C ALA A 211 -15.22 6.20 29.52
N TYR A 212 -14.45 7.25 29.32
CA TYR A 212 -14.68 8.30 28.30
C TYR A 212 -13.75 8.17 27.07
N ASP A 213 -13.30 6.94 26.71
CA ASP A 213 -12.36 6.69 25.61
C ASP A 213 -12.80 7.37 24.30
N LYS A 214 -14.10 7.33 23.98
CA LYS A 214 -14.65 7.95 22.76
C LYS A 214 -14.49 9.46 22.75
N ASP A 215 -14.73 10.12 23.86
CA ASP A 215 -14.63 11.58 23.97
C ASP A 215 -13.16 12.03 24.02
N ILE A 216 -12.30 11.28 24.71
CA ILE A 216 -10.84 11.47 24.73
C ILE A 216 -10.30 11.38 23.31
N ARG A 217 -10.71 10.36 22.52
CA ARG A 217 -10.28 10.21 21.12
C ARG A 217 -10.78 11.34 20.23
N ARG A 218 -11.96 11.86 20.47
CA ARG A 218 -12.50 13.02 19.72
C ARG A 218 -11.75 14.31 20.04
N SER A 219 -11.24 14.47 21.25
CA SER A 219 -10.44 15.62 21.66
C SER A 219 -8.98 15.53 21.22
N TYR A 220 -8.49 14.32 20.90
CA TYR A 220 -7.13 14.14 20.40
C TYR A 220 -6.99 14.76 19.02
N LYS A 221 -6.26 15.86 18.95
CA LYS A 221 -5.93 16.57 17.70
C LYS A 221 -4.42 16.50 17.49
N GLY A 222 -4.02 16.30 16.26
CA GLY A 222 -2.62 16.41 15.86
C GLY A 222 -2.13 17.87 15.88
N GLY A 223 -0.93 18.11 15.42
CA GLY A 223 -0.37 19.45 15.26
C GLY A 223 -1.31 20.34 14.46
N PHE A 224 -1.44 21.58 14.90
CA PHE A 224 -2.32 22.57 14.25
C PHE A 224 -1.51 23.28 13.16
N SER A 225 -1.90 23.12 11.90
CA SER A 225 -1.32 23.88 10.78
C SER A 225 -2.19 25.11 10.51
N TYR A 226 -1.60 26.28 10.55
CA TYR A 226 -2.26 27.56 10.28
C TYR A 226 -1.45 28.38 9.28
N VAL A 227 -2.12 28.91 8.29
CA VAL A 227 -1.58 29.90 7.36
C VAL A 227 -2.34 31.18 7.56
N LYS A 228 -1.62 32.29 7.80
CA LYS A 228 -2.24 33.60 7.96
C LYS A 228 -2.94 33.99 6.65
N GLU A 229 -4.17 34.47 6.75
CA GLU A 229 -5.07 34.68 5.62
C GLU A 229 -4.48 35.62 4.55
N ASP A 230 -3.75 36.66 4.99
CA ASP A 230 -3.14 37.66 4.10
C ASP A 230 -1.93 37.13 3.30
N ILE A 231 -1.38 35.97 3.67
CA ILE A 231 -0.27 35.30 2.96
C ILE A 231 -0.68 33.99 2.30
N ALA A 232 -1.89 33.52 2.53
CA ALA A 232 -2.40 32.31 1.91
C ALA A 232 -2.37 32.41 0.38
N GLY A 233 -1.79 31.39 -0.29
CA GLY A 233 -1.66 31.37 -1.74
C GLY A 233 -0.57 32.28 -2.32
N LYS A 234 0.22 32.96 -1.49
CA LYS A 234 1.34 33.80 -1.94
C LYS A 234 2.68 33.08 -1.79
N THR A 235 3.59 33.34 -2.73
CA THR A 235 4.99 32.92 -2.60
C THR A 235 5.72 33.88 -1.69
N ILE A 236 6.33 33.37 -0.62
CA ILE A 236 7.18 34.11 0.31
C ILE A 236 8.63 33.75 -0.03
N ASN A 237 9.42 34.72 -0.46
CA ASN A 237 10.82 34.51 -0.86
C ASN A 237 11.78 34.47 0.33
N ASP A 238 11.44 35.17 1.43
CA ASP A 238 12.26 35.23 2.63
C ASP A 238 11.43 34.82 3.84
N GLY A 239 11.88 33.82 4.58
CA GLY A 239 11.23 33.31 5.77
C GLY A 239 12.21 32.66 6.73
N ILE A 240 11.86 32.64 8.01
CA ILE A 240 12.57 31.90 9.05
C ILE A 240 11.71 30.72 9.46
N VAL A 241 12.27 29.53 9.42
CA VAL A 241 11.65 28.32 9.97
C VAL A 241 12.12 28.18 11.41
N LEU A 242 11.16 28.20 12.35
CA LEU A 242 11.41 27.94 13.76
C LEU A 242 10.75 26.62 14.13
N ASP A 243 11.54 25.72 14.71
CA ASP A 243 11.07 24.44 15.24
C ASP A 243 11.48 24.31 16.70
N VAL A 244 10.59 23.82 17.53
CA VAL A 244 10.87 23.53 18.95
C VAL A 244 11.07 22.02 19.05
N ASN A 245 12.31 21.61 19.15
CA ASN A 245 12.67 20.21 19.36
C ASN A 245 12.24 19.74 20.75
N SER A 246 11.27 18.85 20.77
CA SER A 246 10.80 18.14 21.96
C SER A 246 10.21 19.02 23.08
N LEU A 247 8.93 19.23 23.02
CA LEU A 247 8.12 19.54 24.20
C LEU A 247 7.63 18.26 24.87
#